data_44b211d9a6d5cf549a3d091138423562
#
_entry.id   44b211d9a6d5cf549a3d091138423562
#
_cell.length_a   1.000
_cell.length_b   1.000
_cell.length_c   1.000
_cell.angle_alpha   90.00
_cell.angle_beta   90.00
_cell.angle_gamma   90.00
#
_symmetry.space_group_name_H-M   'P 1'
#
loop_
_entity.id
_entity.type
_entity.pdbx_description
1 polymer ?
#
loop_
_entity_poly.entity_id
_entity_poly.type
_entity_poly.pdbx_seq_one_letter_code
_entity_poly.pdbx_strand_id
1 'polypeptide(L)'
;MSERDTICALASGQPPAAICIIRLSGDRIWKLAGALLDCGLPEPRHATLTKFRDEDGNLIDEGLVVFMPGPHSYTGEDTLELYLHGGPAVITHAISTLTSESGVRLAEPGEFTRRAFEAGKIDLTEAEGVADIIEAETNAQKAQALRQLTGGLTEQYDQWRADLTGILALIEVVVDFPDEEDAPEETTAPVIRKLTRLIHEVEEALGDRGVGEKIRDGFRIAIIGAPNAGKSTLLNRLAGRDAAIVTSTPGTTRDVIEVRRVMGGQIVWLSDTAGLRETQDEIEAEGVRRAERVAAEADLRLFMVDGGAPELGVLNSLFRQTTDIVVVNKADTELAAGLPEYDYKISAKDGDGVPELEAALADFISNKAASVEAPVITRARHRARLVDGLACLFAARDALELGTGPELAAEDVRLAIRHLGAIVGSVGVEDVLGAVFSQFCIGK
;
A
#
# COMPACT_ATOMS: atom_id res chain seq x y z
N MET A 1 -33.66 -11.90 -4.51
CA MET A 1 -32.55 -10.91 -4.65
C MET A 1 -33.10 -9.62 -4.10
N SER A 2 -32.55 -9.07 -3.00
CA SER A 2 -32.93 -7.73 -2.56
C SER A 2 -32.49 -6.75 -3.65
N GLU A 3 -33.40 -5.82 -4.05
CA GLU A 3 -33.00 -4.71 -4.93
C GLU A 3 -31.83 -3.98 -4.27
N ARG A 4 -30.65 -4.03 -4.90
CA ARG A 4 -29.51 -3.22 -4.48
C ARG A 4 -29.73 -1.80 -4.99
N ASP A 5 -29.46 -0.81 -4.15
CA ASP A 5 -29.47 0.59 -4.56
C ASP A 5 -28.54 0.81 -5.75
N THR A 6 -28.99 1.62 -6.72
CA THR A 6 -28.09 2.15 -7.73
C THR A 6 -27.22 3.24 -7.10
N ILE A 7 -25.91 3.14 -7.31
CA ILE A 7 -24.95 4.13 -6.81
C ILE A 7 -24.46 5.03 -7.93
N CYS A 8 -24.16 6.28 -7.60
CA CYS A 8 -23.54 7.22 -8.52
C CYS A 8 -22.42 8.01 -7.84
N ALA A 9 -21.38 8.37 -8.59
CA ALA A 9 -20.33 9.25 -8.12
C ALA A 9 -19.52 9.87 -9.28
N LEU A 10 -18.80 10.95 -8.96
CA LEU A 10 -17.72 11.47 -9.80
C LEU A 10 -16.57 10.44 -9.81
N ALA A 11 -16.29 9.88 -10.97
CA ALA A 11 -15.28 8.84 -11.17
C ALA A 11 -13.98 9.36 -11.86
N SER A 12 -13.92 10.66 -12.20
CA SER A 12 -12.75 11.34 -12.73
C SER A 12 -12.04 12.18 -11.67
N GLY A 13 -10.93 12.82 -12.06
CA GLY A 13 -10.17 13.72 -11.18
C GLY A 13 -11.00 14.90 -10.66
N GLN A 14 -10.40 15.62 -9.69
CA GLN A 14 -11.03 16.76 -9.02
C GLN A 14 -11.37 17.90 -10.00
N PRO A 15 -12.56 18.52 -9.85
CA PRO A 15 -12.94 19.70 -10.60
C PRO A 15 -12.15 20.96 -10.14
N PRO A 16 -11.96 21.99 -11.01
CA PRO A 16 -12.48 22.06 -12.38
C PRO A 16 -11.60 21.28 -13.38
N ALA A 17 -12.25 20.66 -14.36
CA ALA A 17 -11.59 19.90 -15.44
C ALA A 17 -12.30 20.16 -16.77
N ALA A 18 -11.65 19.86 -17.89
CA ALA A 18 -12.33 19.97 -19.19
C ALA A 18 -13.47 18.95 -19.31
N ILE A 19 -13.25 17.74 -18.82
CA ILE A 19 -14.21 16.64 -18.84
C ILE A 19 -14.29 16.02 -17.44
N CYS A 20 -15.51 15.66 -17.02
CA CYS A 20 -15.74 14.81 -15.87
C CYS A 20 -16.47 13.54 -16.28
N ILE A 21 -16.33 12.49 -15.50
CA ILE A 21 -17.04 11.23 -15.65
C ILE A 21 -17.89 11.02 -14.40
N ILE A 22 -19.21 10.92 -14.58
CA ILE A 22 -20.11 10.48 -13.52
C ILE A 22 -20.47 9.03 -13.83
N ARG A 23 -20.16 8.13 -12.92
CA ARG A 23 -20.43 6.69 -13.04
C ARG A 23 -21.63 6.32 -12.20
N LEU A 24 -22.49 5.48 -12.77
CA LEU A 24 -23.61 4.84 -12.09
C LEU A 24 -23.46 3.32 -12.20
N SER A 25 -23.89 2.58 -11.17
CA SER A 25 -23.94 1.11 -11.17
C SER A 25 -25.16 0.62 -10.41
N GLY A 26 -25.95 -0.28 -10.99
CA GLY A 26 -27.10 -0.93 -10.36
C GLY A 26 -28.34 -1.04 -11.23
N ASP A 27 -29.46 -1.45 -10.62
CA ASP A 27 -30.66 -1.90 -11.32
C ASP A 27 -31.50 -0.76 -11.94
N ARG A 28 -31.27 0.51 -11.55
CA ARG A 28 -32.06 1.67 -12.02
C ARG A 28 -31.55 2.31 -13.31
N ILE A 29 -30.47 1.80 -13.91
CA ILE A 29 -29.82 2.38 -15.11
C ILE A 29 -30.80 2.58 -16.27
N TRP A 30 -31.62 1.59 -16.56
CA TRP A 30 -32.62 1.65 -17.63
C TRP A 30 -33.63 2.79 -17.44
N LYS A 31 -34.15 2.94 -16.20
CA LYS A 31 -35.08 4.00 -15.86
C LYS A 31 -34.45 5.38 -15.99
N LEU A 32 -33.26 5.54 -15.42
CA LEU A 32 -32.48 6.80 -15.43
C LEU A 32 -32.15 7.23 -16.86
N ALA A 33 -31.65 6.32 -17.69
CA ALA A 33 -31.33 6.62 -19.07
C ALA A 33 -32.55 7.06 -19.87
N GLY A 34 -33.69 6.36 -19.68
CA GLY A 34 -34.95 6.70 -20.38
C GLY A 34 -35.57 8.02 -19.92
N ALA A 35 -35.33 8.45 -18.67
CA ALA A 35 -35.88 9.68 -18.10
C ALA A 35 -35.03 10.93 -18.38
N LEU A 36 -33.69 10.78 -18.33
CA LEU A 36 -32.76 11.90 -18.25
C LEU A 36 -31.91 12.11 -19.50
N LEU A 37 -31.87 11.14 -20.45
CA LEU A 37 -31.10 11.22 -21.67
C LEU A 37 -31.98 11.34 -22.90
N ASP A 38 -31.74 12.31 -23.78
CA ASP A 38 -32.50 12.47 -25.03
C ASP A 38 -32.40 11.24 -25.94
N CYS A 39 -31.31 10.48 -25.90
CA CYS A 39 -31.17 9.22 -26.65
C CYS A 39 -31.79 8.00 -25.97
N GLY A 40 -32.31 8.12 -24.74
CA GLY A 40 -32.65 6.97 -23.92
C GLY A 40 -31.43 6.11 -23.55
N LEU A 41 -31.58 4.80 -23.39
CA LEU A 41 -30.47 3.90 -23.12
C LEU A 41 -29.67 3.69 -24.41
N PRO A 42 -28.35 4.03 -24.41
CA PRO A 42 -27.52 3.88 -25.61
C PRO A 42 -27.22 2.41 -25.93
N GLU A 43 -26.77 2.16 -27.14
CA GLU A 43 -26.28 0.84 -27.54
C GLU A 43 -25.07 0.45 -26.65
N PRO A 44 -25.01 -0.80 -26.14
CA PRO A 44 -23.94 -1.25 -25.27
C PRO A 44 -22.55 -1.00 -25.84
N ARG A 45 -21.65 -0.40 -25.02
CA ARG A 45 -20.25 -0.13 -25.34
C ARG A 45 -20.00 0.84 -26.51
N HIS A 46 -21.04 1.59 -26.90
CA HIS A 46 -20.92 2.68 -27.85
C HIS A 46 -20.99 4.04 -27.13
N ALA A 47 -20.05 4.92 -27.48
CA ALA A 47 -20.07 6.31 -27.02
C ALA A 47 -21.10 7.09 -27.85
N THR A 48 -22.19 7.50 -27.22
CA THR A 48 -23.31 8.20 -27.87
C THR A 48 -23.38 9.64 -27.40
N LEU A 49 -23.36 10.59 -28.31
CA LEU A 49 -23.59 12.00 -27.98
C LEU A 49 -25.06 12.23 -27.63
N THR A 50 -25.34 12.81 -26.47
CA THR A 50 -26.72 13.07 -26.02
C THR A 50 -26.76 14.28 -25.09
N LYS A 51 -27.99 14.80 -24.91
CA LYS A 51 -28.25 15.82 -23.90
C LYS A 51 -28.69 15.12 -22.61
N PHE A 52 -28.16 15.58 -21.51
CA PHE A 52 -28.54 15.20 -20.16
C PHE A 52 -29.45 16.29 -19.57
N ARG A 53 -30.62 15.90 -19.08
CA ARG A 53 -31.67 16.83 -18.59
C ARG A 53 -32.02 16.50 -17.14
N ASP A 54 -32.54 17.50 -16.43
CA ASP A 54 -33.17 17.31 -15.13
C ASP A 54 -34.64 16.81 -15.26
N GLU A 55 -35.31 16.58 -14.13
CA GLU A 55 -36.67 16.09 -14.05
C GLU A 55 -37.70 17.06 -14.68
N ASP A 56 -37.39 18.36 -14.71
CA ASP A 56 -38.20 19.40 -15.32
C ASP A 56 -37.94 19.56 -16.82
N GLY A 57 -37.00 18.76 -17.38
CA GLY A 57 -36.59 18.80 -18.78
C GLY A 57 -35.59 19.90 -19.13
N ASN A 58 -35.01 20.62 -18.13
CA ASN A 58 -34.00 21.61 -18.39
C ASN A 58 -32.67 20.93 -18.76
N LEU A 59 -31.94 21.53 -19.69
CA LEU A 59 -30.64 21.04 -20.10
C LEU A 59 -29.63 21.25 -18.99
N ILE A 60 -29.03 20.16 -18.52
CA ILE A 60 -27.86 20.17 -17.59
C ILE A 60 -26.58 20.33 -18.39
N ASP A 61 -26.38 19.45 -19.39
CA ASP A 61 -25.21 19.47 -20.26
C ASP A 61 -25.45 18.63 -21.52
N GLU A 62 -24.53 18.72 -22.48
CA GLU A 62 -24.47 17.86 -23.67
C GLU A 62 -23.10 17.16 -23.69
N GLY A 63 -23.11 15.83 -23.74
CA GLY A 63 -21.89 15.04 -23.64
C GLY A 63 -22.05 13.62 -24.15
N LEU A 64 -21.03 12.80 -23.94
CA LEU A 64 -21.08 11.40 -24.33
C LEU A 64 -21.62 10.55 -23.18
N VAL A 65 -22.32 9.48 -23.54
CA VAL A 65 -22.77 8.45 -22.61
C VAL A 65 -22.33 7.08 -23.09
N VAL A 66 -21.93 6.20 -22.17
CA VAL A 66 -21.55 4.82 -22.45
C VAL A 66 -22.31 3.90 -21.51
N PHE A 67 -23.02 2.92 -22.06
CA PHE A 67 -23.68 1.85 -21.29
C PHE A 67 -22.86 0.57 -21.35
N MET A 68 -22.63 -0.05 -20.19
CA MET A 68 -21.92 -1.31 -20.03
C MET A 68 -22.83 -2.29 -19.26
N PRO A 69 -23.50 -3.23 -19.97
CA PRO A 69 -24.38 -4.18 -19.31
C PRO A 69 -23.62 -5.18 -18.45
N GLY A 70 -24.22 -5.55 -17.33
CA GLY A 70 -23.79 -6.69 -16.52
C GLY A 70 -23.96 -8.01 -17.30
N PRO A 71 -23.19 -9.07 -16.97
CA PRO A 71 -22.12 -9.12 -15.98
C PRO A 71 -20.76 -8.58 -16.49
N HIS A 72 -20.68 -8.11 -17.73
CA HIS A 72 -19.44 -7.69 -18.39
C HIS A 72 -19.11 -6.20 -18.18
N SER A 73 -19.46 -5.65 -17.02
CA SER A 73 -19.07 -4.33 -16.51
C SER A 73 -17.99 -4.45 -15.44
N TYR A 74 -17.53 -3.33 -14.89
CA TYR A 74 -16.54 -3.30 -13.80
C TYR A 74 -17.11 -3.94 -12.51
N THR A 75 -18.30 -3.53 -12.12
CA THR A 75 -18.97 -4.02 -10.90
C THR A 75 -19.70 -5.35 -11.07
N GLY A 76 -19.86 -5.83 -12.31
CA GLY A 76 -20.74 -6.95 -12.64
C GLY A 76 -22.21 -6.56 -12.78
N GLU A 77 -22.59 -5.34 -12.41
CA GLU A 77 -23.95 -4.77 -12.57
C GLU A 77 -24.04 -3.95 -13.85
N ASP A 78 -25.26 -3.58 -14.26
CA ASP A 78 -25.44 -2.56 -15.30
C ASP A 78 -24.74 -1.27 -14.87
N THR A 79 -23.93 -0.70 -15.76
CA THR A 79 -23.14 0.50 -15.49
C THR A 79 -23.35 1.53 -16.60
N LEU A 80 -23.53 2.78 -16.21
CA LEU A 80 -23.63 3.91 -17.12
C LEU A 80 -22.57 4.95 -16.78
N GLU A 81 -21.87 5.46 -17.76
CA GLU A 81 -20.93 6.56 -17.60
C GLU A 81 -21.36 7.76 -18.42
N LEU A 82 -21.48 8.92 -17.76
CA LEU A 82 -21.77 10.21 -18.35
C LEU A 82 -20.47 11.01 -18.43
N TYR A 83 -20.04 11.37 -19.62
CA TYR A 83 -18.88 12.19 -19.90
C TYR A 83 -19.35 13.62 -20.17
N LEU A 84 -19.28 14.47 -19.16
CA LEU A 84 -19.79 15.83 -19.15
C LEU A 84 -18.65 16.87 -19.02
N HIS A 85 -18.99 18.16 -19.15
CA HIS A 85 -18.04 19.19 -18.81
C HIS A 85 -17.76 19.21 -17.30
N GLY A 86 -16.46 19.30 -16.91
CA GLY A 86 -16.01 19.17 -15.52
C GLY A 86 -16.15 20.46 -14.70
N GLY A 87 -17.16 21.27 -14.97
CA GLY A 87 -17.50 22.42 -14.16
C GLY A 87 -18.20 22.02 -12.85
N PRO A 88 -17.84 22.62 -11.68
CA PRO A 88 -18.48 22.28 -10.39
C PRO A 88 -20.00 22.39 -10.42
N ALA A 89 -20.55 23.38 -11.11
CA ALA A 89 -22.00 23.57 -11.24
C ALA A 89 -22.68 22.44 -12.01
N VAL A 90 -22.07 21.97 -13.12
CA VAL A 90 -22.56 20.85 -13.93
C VAL A 90 -22.55 19.56 -13.08
N ILE A 91 -21.44 19.28 -12.41
CA ILE A 91 -21.28 18.08 -11.57
C ILE A 91 -22.29 18.07 -10.44
N THR A 92 -22.46 19.19 -9.72
CA THR A 92 -23.39 19.28 -8.60
C THR A 92 -24.82 19.11 -9.08
N HIS A 93 -25.22 19.75 -10.20
CA HIS A 93 -26.56 19.62 -10.75
C HIS A 93 -26.83 18.19 -11.22
N ALA A 94 -25.90 17.59 -11.96
CA ALA A 94 -26.03 16.21 -12.45
C ALA A 94 -26.16 15.20 -11.29
N ILE A 95 -25.33 15.30 -10.26
CA ILE A 95 -25.40 14.40 -9.10
C ILE A 95 -26.70 14.61 -8.32
N SER A 96 -27.15 15.85 -8.11
CA SER A 96 -28.39 16.10 -7.40
C SER A 96 -29.61 15.54 -8.17
N THR A 97 -29.65 15.71 -9.49
CA THR A 97 -30.69 15.13 -10.35
C THR A 97 -30.70 13.60 -10.29
N LEU A 98 -29.54 12.96 -10.31
CA LEU A 98 -29.45 11.50 -10.21
C LEU A 98 -29.92 10.98 -8.85
N THR A 99 -29.56 11.66 -7.77
CA THR A 99 -29.87 11.24 -6.40
C THR A 99 -31.27 11.64 -5.94
N SER A 100 -32.00 12.50 -6.67
CA SER A 100 -33.44 12.73 -6.44
C SER A 100 -34.30 11.53 -6.83
N GLU A 101 -33.80 10.68 -7.74
CA GLU A 101 -34.51 9.47 -8.13
C GLU A 101 -34.48 8.41 -7.03
N SER A 102 -35.69 7.85 -6.76
CA SER A 102 -35.84 6.80 -5.73
C SER A 102 -34.98 5.56 -6.03
N GLY A 103 -34.24 5.10 -5.06
CA GLY A 103 -33.32 3.95 -5.18
C GLY A 103 -31.98 4.29 -5.82
N VAL A 104 -31.65 5.59 -5.90
CA VAL A 104 -30.33 6.07 -6.31
C VAL A 104 -29.71 6.87 -5.16
N ARG A 105 -28.44 6.62 -4.88
CA ARG A 105 -27.69 7.33 -3.85
C ARG A 105 -26.23 7.56 -4.26
N LEU A 106 -25.56 8.43 -3.52
CA LEU A 106 -24.10 8.55 -3.65
C LEU A 106 -23.39 7.25 -3.24
N ALA A 107 -22.36 6.92 -3.98
CA ALA A 107 -21.46 5.83 -3.63
C ALA A 107 -20.63 6.16 -2.37
N GLU A 108 -20.41 5.16 -1.55
CA GLU A 108 -19.42 5.21 -0.48
C GLU A 108 -17.97 5.14 -1.06
N PRO A 109 -16.93 5.52 -0.29
CA PRO A 109 -15.55 5.31 -0.71
C PRO A 109 -15.30 3.85 -1.08
N GLY A 110 -14.71 3.62 -2.26
CA GLY A 110 -14.39 2.28 -2.76
C GLY A 110 -15.57 1.38 -3.13
N GLU A 111 -16.81 1.89 -3.15
CA GLU A 111 -18.00 1.03 -3.29
C GLU A 111 -18.08 0.34 -4.65
N PHE A 112 -17.68 0.97 -5.75
CA PHE A 112 -17.66 0.30 -7.06
C PHE A 112 -16.67 -0.88 -7.06
N THR A 113 -15.49 -0.70 -6.48
CA THR A 113 -14.47 -1.76 -6.36
C THR A 113 -14.92 -2.87 -5.39
N ARG A 114 -15.60 -2.49 -4.29
CA ARG A 114 -16.20 -3.46 -3.38
C ARG A 114 -17.26 -4.32 -4.06
N ARG A 115 -18.14 -3.73 -4.88
CA ARG A 115 -19.13 -4.48 -5.67
C ARG A 115 -18.48 -5.42 -6.68
N ALA A 116 -17.37 -4.98 -7.32
CA ALA A 116 -16.58 -5.82 -8.20
C ALA A 116 -15.99 -7.04 -7.46
N PHE A 117 -15.48 -6.84 -6.25
CA PHE A 117 -15.00 -7.91 -5.37
C PHE A 117 -16.13 -8.86 -4.95
N GLU A 118 -17.26 -8.33 -4.47
CA GLU A 118 -18.44 -9.12 -4.07
C GLU A 118 -19.05 -9.91 -5.24
N ALA A 119 -18.92 -9.40 -6.47
CA ALA A 119 -19.31 -10.07 -7.70
C ALA A 119 -18.29 -11.09 -8.21
N GLY A 120 -17.16 -11.27 -7.50
CA GLY A 120 -16.07 -12.18 -7.89
C GLY A 120 -15.37 -11.78 -9.19
N LYS A 121 -15.37 -10.49 -9.54
CA LYS A 121 -14.69 -9.95 -10.73
C LYS A 121 -13.21 -9.72 -10.48
N ILE A 122 -12.89 -9.37 -9.26
CA ILE A 122 -11.54 -9.14 -8.74
C ILE A 122 -11.45 -9.72 -7.33
N ASP A 123 -10.25 -10.08 -6.92
CA ASP A 123 -9.97 -10.44 -5.53
C ASP A 123 -9.53 -9.23 -4.69
N LEU A 124 -9.24 -9.46 -3.40
CA LEU A 124 -8.88 -8.36 -2.49
C LEU A 124 -7.52 -7.76 -2.81
N THR A 125 -6.55 -8.57 -3.29
CA THR A 125 -5.22 -8.07 -3.68
C THR A 125 -5.29 -7.27 -4.98
N GLU A 126 -6.11 -7.69 -5.94
CA GLU A 126 -6.39 -6.95 -7.16
C GLU A 126 -7.12 -5.63 -6.87
N ALA A 127 -8.10 -5.65 -5.94
CA ALA A 127 -8.76 -4.44 -5.46
C ALA A 127 -7.75 -3.45 -4.87
N GLU A 128 -6.82 -3.89 -4.02
CA GLU A 128 -5.74 -3.06 -3.51
C GLU A 128 -4.83 -2.53 -4.64
N GLY A 129 -4.56 -3.34 -5.67
CA GLY A 129 -3.84 -2.93 -6.86
C GLY A 129 -4.52 -1.79 -7.62
N VAL A 130 -5.88 -1.74 -7.64
CA VAL A 130 -6.64 -0.60 -8.20
C VAL A 130 -6.36 0.70 -7.41
N ALA A 131 -6.29 0.64 -6.08
CA ALA A 131 -5.95 1.81 -5.27
C ALA A 131 -4.50 2.24 -5.55
N ASP A 132 -3.58 1.29 -5.48
CA ASP A 132 -2.16 1.55 -5.61
C ASP A 132 -1.77 2.12 -6.99
N ILE A 133 -2.42 1.69 -8.10
CA ILE A 133 -2.16 2.24 -9.43
C ILE A 133 -2.64 3.68 -9.59
N ILE A 134 -3.70 4.06 -8.89
CA ILE A 134 -4.24 5.42 -8.91
C ILE A 134 -3.34 6.37 -8.13
N GLU A 135 -2.76 5.90 -7.02
CA GLU A 135 -1.88 6.67 -6.15
C GLU A 135 -0.42 6.63 -6.57
N ALA A 136 -0.05 5.79 -7.55
CA ALA A 136 1.33 5.63 -7.98
C ALA A 136 1.92 6.92 -8.56
N GLU A 137 2.99 7.40 -7.95
CA GLU A 137 3.75 8.59 -8.38
C GLU A 137 5.09 8.21 -9.04
N THR A 138 5.55 6.97 -8.85
CA THR A 138 6.79 6.46 -9.44
C THR A 138 6.54 5.29 -10.38
N ASN A 139 7.48 5.07 -11.30
CA ASN A 139 7.41 3.90 -12.19
C ASN A 139 7.50 2.57 -11.42
N ALA A 140 8.21 2.54 -10.30
CA ALA A 140 8.30 1.36 -9.46
C ALA A 140 6.97 1.04 -8.78
N GLN A 141 6.30 2.04 -8.18
CA GLN A 141 4.94 1.88 -7.64
C GLN A 141 3.96 1.42 -8.71
N LYS A 142 3.98 2.08 -9.88
CA LYS A 142 3.12 1.69 -11.02
C LYS A 142 3.35 0.24 -11.43
N ALA A 143 4.60 -0.20 -11.57
CA ALA A 143 4.93 -1.56 -11.97
C ALA A 143 4.44 -2.60 -10.94
N GLN A 144 4.65 -2.33 -9.65
CA GLN A 144 4.16 -3.18 -8.57
C GLN A 144 2.63 -3.26 -8.56
N ALA A 145 1.94 -2.11 -8.64
CA ALA A 145 0.48 -2.04 -8.66
C ALA A 145 -0.13 -2.75 -9.88
N LEU A 146 0.46 -2.60 -11.08
CA LEU A 146 0.01 -3.31 -12.27
C LEU A 146 0.17 -4.82 -12.12
N ARG A 147 1.30 -5.31 -11.59
CA ARG A 147 1.48 -6.73 -11.31
C ARG A 147 0.43 -7.25 -10.36
N GLN A 148 0.12 -6.50 -9.30
CA GLN A 148 -0.91 -6.85 -8.32
C GLN A 148 -2.31 -6.87 -8.97
N LEU A 149 -2.65 -5.85 -9.74
CA LEU A 149 -3.92 -5.73 -10.47
C LEU A 149 -4.13 -6.84 -11.52
N THR A 150 -3.06 -7.40 -12.07
CA THR A 150 -3.13 -8.51 -13.04
C THR A 150 -3.04 -9.90 -12.40
N GLY A 151 -3.21 -10.02 -11.10
CA GLY A 151 -3.29 -11.29 -10.38
C GLY A 151 -1.93 -11.90 -10.01
N GLY A 152 -0.81 -11.19 -10.19
CA GLY A 152 0.51 -11.76 -9.94
C GLY A 152 0.79 -12.12 -8.47
N LEU A 153 0.06 -11.50 -7.51
CA LEU A 153 0.09 -11.90 -6.10
C LEU A 153 -0.83 -13.10 -5.87
N THR A 154 -2.02 -13.06 -6.45
CA THR A 154 -3.05 -14.10 -6.33
C THR A 154 -2.53 -15.44 -6.78
N GLU A 155 -1.85 -15.50 -7.93
CA GLU A 155 -1.23 -16.75 -8.44
C GLU A 155 -0.30 -17.40 -7.42
N GLN A 156 0.53 -16.61 -6.74
CA GLN A 156 1.45 -17.14 -5.72
C GLN A 156 0.72 -17.65 -4.49
N TYR A 157 -0.25 -16.90 -3.97
CA TYR A 157 -1.03 -17.32 -2.80
C TYR A 157 -1.92 -18.53 -3.11
N ASP A 158 -2.52 -18.59 -4.28
CA ASP A 158 -3.33 -19.72 -4.72
C ASP A 158 -2.49 -20.98 -4.94
N GLN A 159 -1.25 -20.85 -5.43
CA GLN A 159 -0.31 -21.97 -5.53
C GLN A 159 0.00 -22.55 -4.15
N TRP A 160 0.32 -21.70 -3.16
CA TRP A 160 0.57 -22.15 -1.79
C TRP A 160 -0.66 -22.79 -1.15
N ARG A 161 -1.86 -22.25 -1.41
CA ARG A 161 -3.12 -22.84 -0.94
C ARG A 161 -3.40 -24.20 -1.57
N ALA A 162 -3.13 -24.35 -2.85
CA ALA A 162 -3.27 -25.63 -3.56
C ALA A 162 -2.29 -26.67 -3.00
N ASP A 163 -1.03 -26.30 -2.76
CA ASP A 163 -0.04 -27.16 -2.14
C ASP A 163 -0.47 -27.60 -0.72
N LEU A 164 -0.98 -26.67 0.10
CA LEU A 164 -1.52 -26.97 1.44
C LEU A 164 -2.76 -27.86 1.39
N THR A 165 -3.64 -27.67 0.43
CA THR A 165 -4.83 -28.52 0.25
C THR A 165 -4.40 -29.94 -0.11
N GLY A 166 -3.38 -30.10 -0.96
CA GLY A 166 -2.79 -31.40 -1.27
C GLY A 166 -2.09 -32.05 -0.08
N ILE A 167 -1.43 -31.25 0.77
CA ILE A 167 -0.83 -31.73 2.03
C ILE A 167 -1.92 -32.19 3.00
N LEU A 168 -2.98 -31.40 3.18
CA LEU A 168 -4.11 -31.73 4.05
C LEU A 168 -4.75 -33.06 3.65
N ALA A 169 -5.02 -33.23 2.37
CA ALA A 169 -5.60 -34.48 1.88
C ALA A 169 -4.72 -35.74 2.21
N LEU A 170 -3.40 -35.60 2.16
CA LEU A 170 -2.49 -36.67 2.54
C LEU A 170 -2.51 -36.93 4.05
N ILE A 171 -2.63 -35.88 4.89
CA ILE A 171 -2.75 -36.05 6.35
C ILE A 171 -4.07 -36.72 6.71
N GLU A 172 -5.19 -36.35 6.07
CA GLU A 172 -6.52 -36.92 6.30
C GLU A 172 -6.54 -38.41 5.98
N VAL A 173 -5.82 -38.86 4.95
CA VAL A 173 -5.67 -40.31 4.69
C VAL A 173 -5.00 -41.03 5.88
N VAL A 174 -4.00 -40.42 6.51
CA VAL A 174 -3.34 -41.02 7.70
C VAL A 174 -4.28 -41.02 8.92
N VAL A 175 -5.12 -40.00 9.05
CA VAL A 175 -6.12 -39.90 10.14
C VAL A 175 -7.23 -40.94 9.97
N ASP A 176 -7.73 -41.12 8.75
CA ASP A 176 -8.89 -42.00 8.48
C ASP A 176 -8.55 -43.49 8.45
N PHE A 177 -7.29 -43.83 8.19
CA PHE A 177 -6.84 -45.25 8.07
C PHE A 177 -5.67 -45.56 9.02
N PRO A 178 -5.88 -45.51 10.35
CA PRO A 178 -4.81 -45.66 11.35
C PRO A 178 -4.33 -47.12 11.49
N ASP A 179 -5.09 -48.10 10.99
CA ASP A 179 -4.87 -49.55 11.22
C ASP A 179 -4.07 -50.25 10.12
N GLU A 180 -3.61 -49.58 9.08
CA GLU A 180 -2.72 -50.19 8.07
C GLU A 180 -1.28 -50.18 8.60
N GLU A 181 -0.80 -51.38 9.04
CA GLU A 181 0.48 -51.58 9.74
C GLU A 181 1.73 -51.08 8.98
N ASP A 182 1.63 -50.78 7.68
CA ASP A 182 2.73 -50.29 6.82
C ASP A 182 2.61 -48.80 6.43
N ALA A 183 1.53 -48.08 6.84
CA ALA A 183 1.22 -46.75 6.32
C ALA A 183 1.91 -45.54 7.00
N PRO A 184 2.25 -45.49 8.32
CA PRO A 184 2.61 -44.26 8.98
C PRO A 184 3.93 -43.62 8.51
N GLU A 185 5.01 -44.38 8.36
CA GLU A 185 6.33 -43.81 8.01
C GLU A 185 6.47 -43.49 6.52
N GLU A 186 5.92 -44.32 5.61
CA GLU A 186 5.99 -44.05 4.17
C GLU A 186 5.11 -42.91 3.72
N THR A 187 4.02 -42.61 4.44
CA THR A 187 3.08 -41.53 4.10
C THR A 187 3.45 -40.21 4.76
N THR A 188 3.95 -40.24 5.99
CA THR A 188 4.30 -39.01 6.77
C THR A 188 5.54 -38.32 6.24
N ALA A 189 6.59 -39.04 5.84
CA ALA A 189 7.82 -38.47 5.34
C ALA A 189 7.66 -37.59 4.07
N PRO A 190 6.83 -37.99 3.06
CA PRO A 190 6.50 -37.08 1.94
C PRO A 190 5.78 -35.80 2.34
N VAL A 191 4.87 -35.88 3.32
CA VAL A 191 4.12 -34.72 3.85
C VAL A 191 5.07 -33.75 4.52
N ILE A 192 5.94 -34.22 5.41
CA ILE A 192 6.97 -33.43 6.08
C ILE A 192 7.86 -32.72 5.05
N ARG A 193 8.31 -33.41 4.01
CA ARG A 193 9.12 -32.79 2.95
C ARG A 193 8.37 -31.67 2.21
N LYS A 194 7.08 -31.85 1.91
CA LYS A 194 6.26 -30.83 1.26
C LYS A 194 6.04 -29.62 2.17
N LEU A 195 5.74 -29.84 3.46
CA LEU A 195 5.63 -28.78 4.47
C LEU A 195 6.94 -28.02 4.61
N THR A 196 8.08 -28.72 4.72
CA THR A 196 9.39 -28.08 4.85
C THR A 196 9.72 -27.21 3.64
N ARG A 197 9.40 -27.67 2.42
CA ARG A 197 9.57 -26.85 1.21
C ARG A 197 8.73 -25.58 1.27
N LEU A 198 7.44 -25.71 1.61
CA LEU A 198 6.53 -24.57 1.66
C LEU A 198 6.91 -23.58 2.77
N ILE A 199 7.33 -24.07 3.94
CA ILE A 199 7.90 -23.26 5.02
C ILE A 199 9.05 -22.41 4.47
N HIS A 200 9.99 -23.03 3.75
CA HIS A 200 11.13 -22.31 3.18
C HIS A 200 10.72 -21.23 2.18
N GLU A 201 9.77 -21.54 1.29
CA GLU A 201 9.25 -20.57 0.31
C GLU A 201 8.59 -19.37 1.00
N VAL A 202 7.79 -19.60 2.06
CA VAL A 202 7.15 -18.52 2.84
C VAL A 202 8.16 -17.74 3.67
N GLU A 203 9.17 -18.39 4.26
CA GLU A 203 10.28 -17.73 4.96
C GLU A 203 11.09 -16.84 4.01
N GLU A 204 11.37 -17.31 2.81
CA GLU A 204 12.07 -16.52 1.78
C GLU A 204 11.26 -15.28 1.39
N ALA A 205 9.94 -15.43 1.18
CA ALA A 205 9.05 -14.31 0.91
C ALA A 205 9.03 -13.30 2.08
N LEU A 206 8.97 -13.77 3.33
CA LEU A 206 9.03 -12.91 4.52
C LEU A 206 10.41 -12.26 4.72
N GLY A 207 11.45 -12.86 4.17
CA GLY A 207 12.84 -12.38 4.21
C GLY A 207 13.11 -11.15 3.35
N ASP A 208 12.14 -10.65 2.59
CA ASP A 208 12.23 -9.48 1.72
C ASP A 208 12.52 -8.16 2.45
N ARG A 209 12.53 -8.15 3.80
CA ARG A 209 12.72 -6.98 4.67
C ARG A 209 11.75 -5.84 4.41
N GLY A 210 10.55 -6.15 3.91
CA GLY A 210 9.51 -5.18 3.65
C GLY A 210 9.74 -4.34 2.39
N VAL A 211 10.51 -4.82 1.42
CA VAL A 211 10.80 -4.07 0.18
C VAL A 211 9.51 -3.75 -0.58
N GLY A 212 8.58 -4.68 -0.70
CA GLY A 212 7.32 -4.42 -1.39
C GLY A 212 6.46 -3.35 -0.72
N GLU A 213 6.40 -3.36 0.62
CA GLU A 213 5.72 -2.34 1.42
C GLU A 213 6.42 -0.97 1.25
N LYS A 214 7.76 -0.94 1.21
CA LYS A 214 8.55 0.29 1.04
C LYS A 214 8.48 0.86 -0.38
N ILE A 215 8.38 0.05 -1.40
CA ILE A 215 8.10 0.53 -2.76
C ILE A 215 6.75 1.26 -2.78
N ARG A 216 5.74 0.71 -2.09
CA ARG A 216 4.42 1.31 -1.99
C ARG A 216 4.41 2.57 -1.12
N ASP A 217 4.86 2.46 0.12
CA ASP A 217 4.70 3.50 1.16
C ASP A 217 5.83 4.53 1.17
N GLY A 218 6.95 4.21 0.54
CA GLY A 218 8.19 5.00 0.52
C GLY A 218 9.24 4.47 1.50
N PHE A 219 10.50 4.74 1.17
CA PHE A 219 11.65 4.46 2.03
C PHE A 219 11.85 5.59 3.03
N ARG A 220 12.33 5.28 4.22
CA ARG A 220 12.53 6.26 5.30
C ARG A 220 14.01 6.51 5.54
N ILE A 221 14.43 7.80 5.48
CA ILE A 221 15.78 8.25 5.82
C ILE A 221 15.69 9.18 7.03
N ALA A 222 16.33 8.79 8.14
CA ALA A 222 16.41 9.62 9.34
C ALA A 222 17.70 10.44 9.36
N ILE A 223 17.57 11.76 9.51
CA ILE A 223 18.71 12.67 9.71
C ILE A 223 18.88 12.86 11.21
N ILE A 224 20.00 12.36 11.75
CA ILE A 224 20.29 12.28 13.18
C ILE A 224 21.57 13.08 13.47
N GLY A 225 21.64 13.76 14.59
CA GLY A 225 22.84 14.51 14.99
C GLY A 225 22.53 15.51 16.11
N ALA A 226 23.58 16.08 16.68
CA ALA A 226 23.50 17.07 17.75
C ALA A 226 22.68 18.33 17.33
N PRO A 227 22.14 19.10 18.26
CA PRO A 227 21.60 20.42 17.96
C PRO A 227 22.62 21.26 17.17
N ASN A 228 22.13 22.06 16.23
CA ASN A 228 22.95 22.94 15.37
C ASN A 228 23.96 22.24 14.43
N ALA A 229 23.95 20.91 14.30
CA ALA A 229 24.77 20.19 13.30
C ALA A 229 24.37 20.53 11.85
N GLY A 230 23.21 21.20 11.62
CA GLY A 230 22.75 21.63 10.31
C GLY A 230 21.74 20.70 9.65
N LYS A 231 21.08 19.82 10.43
CA LYS A 231 20.10 18.84 9.95
C LYS A 231 18.97 19.46 9.14
N SER A 232 18.30 20.47 9.69
CA SER A 232 17.19 21.17 9.00
C SER A 232 17.66 21.91 7.75
N THR A 233 18.93 22.41 7.74
CA THR A 233 19.52 23.02 6.56
C THR A 233 19.72 21.99 5.44
N LEU A 234 20.26 20.81 5.79
CA LEU A 234 20.41 19.71 4.85
C LEU A 234 19.05 19.20 4.36
N LEU A 235 18.08 18.99 5.28
CA LEU A 235 16.73 18.58 4.93
C LEU A 235 16.09 19.54 3.91
N ASN A 236 16.14 20.86 4.17
CA ASN A 236 15.61 21.87 3.26
C ASN A 236 16.31 21.89 1.90
N ARG A 237 17.60 21.59 1.87
CA ARG A 237 18.37 21.53 0.62
C ARG A 237 18.02 20.25 -0.16
N LEU A 238 17.97 19.10 0.51
CA LEU A 238 17.54 17.85 -0.09
C LEU A 238 16.06 17.88 -0.51
N ALA A 239 15.21 18.65 0.18
CA ALA A 239 13.82 18.86 -0.22
C ALA A 239 13.70 19.45 -1.64
N GLY A 240 14.58 20.39 -2.01
CA GLY A 240 14.52 21.04 -3.32
C GLY A 240 13.26 21.89 -3.51
N ARG A 241 12.95 22.24 -4.79
CA ARG A 241 11.75 23.04 -5.14
C ARG A 241 10.48 22.21 -5.28
N ASP A 242 10.62 20.90 -5.49
CA ASP A 242 9.53 19.98 -5.85
C ASP A 242 9.07 19.09 -4.69
N ALA A 243 9.58 19.32 -3.47
CA ALA A 243 9.19 18.52 -2.32
C ALA A 243 7.85 18.95 -1.76
N ALA A 244 6.94 18.01 -1.57
CA ALA A 244 5.76 18.22 -0.73
C ALA A 244 6.19 18.18 0.74
N ILE A 245 6.08 19.33 1.46
CA ILE A 245 6.21 19.33 2.91
C ILE A 245 4.91 18.74 3.46
N VAL A 246 4.96 17.52 3.93
CA VAL A 246 3.83 16.90 4.59
C VAL A 246 3.98 17.13 6.09
N THR A 247 3.28 18.14 6.62
CA THR A 247 3.04 18.20 8.06
C THR A 247 1.88 17.28 8.37
N SER A 248 2.11 16.25 9.20
CA SER A 248 1.05 15.38 9.67
C SER A 248 -0.05 16.20 10.35
N THR A 249 -1.29 15.94 10.00
CA THR A 249 -2.59 16.34 10.57
C THR A 249 -2.70 17.77 11.18
N PRO A 250 -3.63 18.61 10.72
CA PRO A 250 -3.86 19.94 11.30
C PRO A 250 -4.27 19.78 12.78
N GLY A 251 -3.46 20.24 13.71
CA GLY A 251 -3.78 20.30 15.13
C GLY A 251 -2.71 19.83 16.11
N THR A 252 -1.65 19.16 15.67
CA THR A 252 -0.56 18.71 16.54
C THR A 252 0.72 19.49 16.23
N THR A 253 0.94 20.58 16.93
CA THR A 253 2.11 21.49 16.78
C THR A 253 3.45 20.90 17.27
N ARG A 254 3.58 19.55 17.34
CA ARG A 254 4.72 18.84 17.93
C ARG A 254 5.30 17.71 17.07
N ASP A 255 5.05 17.70 15.77
CA ASP A 255 5.42 16.56 14.91
C ASP A 255 6.77 16.75 14.20
N VAL A 256 7.43 15.60 13.90
CA VAL A 256 8.65 15.51 13.08
C VAL A 256 8.38 16.18 11.74
N ILE A 257 9.30 17.03 11.27
CA ILE A 257 9.21 17.56 9.91
C ILE A 257 9.61 16.43 8.97
N GLU A 258 8.63 15.91 8.26
CA GLU A 258 8.85 14.92 7.21
C GLU A 258 8.74 15.59 5.83
N VAL A 259 9.72 15.35 5.00
CA VAL A 259 9.76 15.82 3.61
C VAL A 259 9.71 14.61 2.70
N ARG A 260 8.71 14.61 1.82
CA ARG A 260 8.51 13.56 0.82
C ARG A 260 9.09 14.00 -0.52
N ARG A 261 9.89 13.16 -1.15
CA ARG A 261 10.44 13.38 -2.51
C ARG A 261 10.68 12.08 -3.26
N VAL A 262 10.86 12.18 -4.56
CA VAL A 262 11.33 11.05 -5.39
C VAL A 262 12.87 11.05 -5.41
N MET A 263 13.48 9.91 -5.06
CA MET A 263 14.93 9.70 -5.07
C MET A 263 15.23 8.26 -5.53
N GLY A 264 16.16 8.07 -6.46
CA GLY A 264 16.46 6.74 -7.01
C GLY A 264 15.25 6.04 -7.65
N GLY A 265 14.28 6.81 -8.18
CA GLY A 265 13.03 6.29 -8.76
C GLY A 265 12.00 5.79 -7.74
N GLN A 266 12.23 6.03 -6.45
CA GLN A 266 11.36 5.62 -5.34
C GLN A 266 10.87 6.84 -4.56
N ILE A 267 9.74 6.69 -3.84
CA ILE A 267 9.34 7.65 -2.82
C ILE A 267 10.25 7.52 -1.61
N VAL A 268 10.73 8.66 -1.10
CA VAL A 268 11.58 8.75 0.09
C VAL A 268 11.02 9.77 1.05
N TRP A 269 10.91 9.38 2.31
CA TRP A 269 10.57 10.22 3.44
C TRP A 269 11.86 10.60 4.18
N LEU A 270 12.18 11.90 4.17
CA LEU A 270 13.31 12.46 4.91
C LEU A 270 12.77 13.05 6.22
N SER A 271 13.25 12.56 7.36
CA SER A 271 12.79 13.02 8.68
C SER A 271 13.94 13.71 9.42
N ASP A 272 13.69 14.93 9.91
CA ASP A 272 14.60 15.65 10.84
C ASP A 272 14.21 15.34 12.28
N THR A 273 15.11 14.76 13.06
CA THR A 273 14.90 14.43 14.47
C THR A 273 14.91 15.66 15.41
N ALA A 274 15.30 16.86 14.92
CA ALA A 274 15.48 18.06 15.73
C ALA A 274 14.40 19.14 15.54
N GLY A 275 13.33 18.88 14.81
CA GLY A 275 12.31 19.87 14.38
C GLY A 275 11.46 20.55 15.47
N LEU A 276 11.84 20.49 16.77
CA LEU A 276 11.15 21.15 17.86
C LEU A 276 12.03 22.19 18.54
N ARG A 277 11.57 23.45 18.51
CA ARG A 277 12.15 24.55 19.27
C ARG A 277 12.08 24.22 20.77
N GLU A 278 13.22 24.36 21.42
CA GLU A 278 13.48 24.13 22.83
C GLU A 278 12.57 24.96 23.76
N THR A 279 12.05 24.29 24.78
CA THR A 279 11.82 24.89 26.09
C THR A 279 12.30 23.88 27.15
N GLN A 280 13.03 24.40 28.14
CA GLN A 280 13.95 23.71 29.06
C GLN A 280 13.30 22.59 29.91
N ASP A 281 14.12 21.58 30.26
CA ASP A 281 14.15 20.64 31.38
C ASP A 281 13.37 19.32 31.38
N GLU A 282 12.24 19.11 30.72
CA GLU A 282 11.61 17.76 30.59
C GLU A 282 11.61 17.22 29.14
N ILE A 283 12.05 18.03 28.22
CA ILE A 283 11.90 17.86 26.76
C ILE A 283 13.10 17.12 26.15
N GLU A 284 14.25 17.15 26.82
CA GLU A 284 15.49 16.54 26.29
C GLU A 284 15.37 14.99 26.25
N ALA A 285 14.80 14.38 27.30
CA ALA A 285 14.58 12.93 27.35
C ALA A 285 13.51 12.44 26.37
N GLU A 286 12.47 13.23 26.10
CA GLU A 286 11.43 12.91 25.11
C GLU A 286 11.97 13.08 23.70
N GLY A 287 12.79 14.11 23.44
CA GLY A 287 13.47 14.33 22.16
C GLY A 287 14.42 13.16 21.79
N VAL A 288 15.16 12.64 22.76
CA VAL A 288 16.04 11.46 22.56
C VAL A 288 15.23 10.21 22.25
N ARG A 289 14.19 9.91 23.01
CA ARG A 289 13.31 8.74 22.76
C ARG A 289 12.64 8.81 21.37
N ARG A 290 12.28 10.01 20.94
CA ARG A 290 11.67 10.23 19.63
C ARG A 290 12.69 10.04 18.51
N ALA A 291 13.91 10.56 18.67
CA ALA A 291 15.03 10.33 17.77
C ALA A 291 15.35 8.83 17.64
N GLU A 292 15.35 8.11 18.77
CA GLU A 292 15.55 6.66 18.79
C GLU A 292 14.45 5.91 18.03
N ARG A 293 13.19 6.32 18.17
CA ARG A 293 12.07 5.72 17.43
C ARG A 293 12.21 5.95 15.94
N VAL A 294 12.42 7.19 15.50
CA VAL A 294 12.62 7.54 14.08
C VAL A 294 13.82 6.81 13.51
N ALA A 295 14.91 6.70 14.29
CA ALA A 295 16.09 5.94 13.91
C ALA A 295 15.83 4.42 13.78
N ALA A 296 14.96 3.87 14.63
CA ALA A 296 14.60 2.44 14.58
C ALA A 296 13.71 2.09 13.39
N GLU A 297 12.86 3.02 12.96
CA GLU A 297 11.94 2.85 11.82
C GLU A 297 12.61 3.19 10.46
N ALA A 298 13.79 3.83 10.48
CA ALA A 298 14.46 4.26 9.28
C ALA A 298 15.12 3.10 8.50
N ASP A 299 15.04 3.19 7.19
CA ASP A 299 15.74 2.31 6.25
C ASP A 299 17.22 2.65 6.13
N LEU A 300 17.51 3.93 6.32
CA LEU A 300 18.87 4.49 6.31
C LEU A 300 18.96 5.58 7.35
N ARG A 301 20.03 5.56 8.15
CA ARG A 301 20.33 6.60 9.14
C ARG A 301 21.50 7.44 8.65
N LEU A 302 21.27 8.75 8.61
CA LEU A 302 22.25 9.74 8.22
C LEU A 302 22.71 10.49 9.48
N PHE A 303 23.90 10.21 9.97
CA PHE A 303 24.48 10.87 11.14
C PHE A 303 25.22 12.13 10.75
N MET A 304 24.69 13.29 11.17
CA MET A 304 25.32 14.58 10.93
C MET A 304 26.18 15.01 12.11
N VAL A 305 27.45 15.34 11.82
CA VAL A 305 28.42 15.87 12.77
C VAL A 305 28.83 17.28 12.35
N ASP A 306 28.86 18.23 13.28
CA ASP A 306 29.36 19.57 13.04
C ASP A 306 30.90 19.52 12.88
N GLY A 307 31.42 19.92 11.71
CA GLY A 307 32.83 19.89 11.41
C GLY A 307 33.69 20.85 12.25
N GLY A 308 33.10 21.96 12.73
CA GLY A 308 33.80 22.95 13.54
C GLY A 308 33.72 22.68 15.07
N ALA A 309 32.67 21.93 15.49
CA ALA A 309 32.47 21.60 16.92
C ALA A 309 31.81 20.20 17.03
N PRO A 310 32.59 19.13 16.90
CA PRO A 310 32.02 17.78 16.85
C PRO A 310 31.48 17.33 18.21
N GLU A 311 30.18 17.11 18.27
CA GLU A 311 29.47 16.48 19.36
C GLU A 311 29.10 15.04 18.99
N LEU A 312 29.78 14.05 19.60
CA LEU A 312 29.63 12.63 19.25
C LEU A 312 28.68 11.87 20.16
N GLY A 313 28.01 12.54 21.12
CA GLY A 313 27.14 11.89 22.10
C GLY A 313 26.03 11.05 21.46
N VAL A 314 25.32 11.61 20.47
CA VAL A 314 24.26 10.92 19.76
C VAL A 314 24.77 9.79 18.88
N LEU A 315 25.93 9.98 18.23
CA LEU A 315 26.55 8.93 17.42
C LEU A 315 26.98 7.73 18.29
N ASN A 316 27.47 8.00 19.50
CA ASN A 316 27.95 6.98 20.43
C ASN A 316 26.82 6.28 21.19
N SER A 317 25.66 6.94 21.37
CA SER A 317 24.49 6.37 22.08
C SER A 317 23.70 5.39 21.23
N LEU A 318 23.71 5.53 19.90
CA LEU A 318 23.03 4.64 18.97
C LEU A 318 24.02 3.62 18.41
N PHE A 319 23.74 2.32 18.57
CA PHE A 319 24.56 1.27 17.96
C PHE A 319 24.66 1.50 16.45
N ARG A 320 25.90 1.69 15.95
CA ARG A 320 26.17 1.89 14.52
C ARG A 320 25.82 0.63 13.74
N GLN A 321 25.02 0.78 12.69
CA GLN A 321 24.73 -0.26 11.71
C GLN A 321 25.67 -0.13 10.51
N THR A 322 25.89 -1.22 9.80
CA THR A 322 26.77 -1.22 8.61
C THR A 322 26.24 -0.34 7.46
N THR A 323 24.95 -0.04 7.49
CA THR A 323 24.28 0.82 6.50
C THR A 323 24.26 2.30 6.89
N ASP A 324 24.71 2.67 8.08
CA ASP A 324 24.72 4.06 8.54
C ASP A 324 25.69 4.90 7.72
N ILE A 325 25.29 6.11 7.38
CA ILE A 325 26.15 7.10 6.70
C ILE A 325 26.49 8.21 7.68
N VAL A 326 27.78 8.47 7.85
CA VAL A 326 28.27 9.58 8.69
C VAL A 326 28.68 10.75 7.81
N VAL A 327 28.09 11.91 8.08
CA VAL A 327 28.30 13.14 7.29
C VAL A 327 28.86 14.22 8.19
N VAL A 328 30.04 14.73 7.86
CA VAL A 328 30.63 15.93 8.44
C VAL A 328 30.12 17.15 7.68
N ASN A 329 29.35 17.99 8.37
CA ASN A 329 28.80 19.24 7.83
C ASN A 329 29.63 20.45 8.21
N LYS A 330 29.30 21.60 7.63
CA LYS A 330 29.99 22.90 7.79
C LYS A 330 31.44 22.85 7.28
N ALA A 331 31.67 22.18 6.19
CA ALA A 331 32.95 22.13 5.52
C ALA A 331 33.43 23.48 4.96
N ASP A 332 32.58 24.50 4.98
CA ASP A 332 32.87 25.90 4.71
C ASP A 332 33.58 26.61 5.86
N THR A 333 33.74 25.95 7.01
CA THR A 333 34.49 26.46 8.17
C THR A 333 35.74 25.62 8.42
N GLU A 334 36.63 26.10 9.32
CA GLU A 334 37.78 25.31 9.76
C GLU A 334 37.33 24.05 10.50
N LEU A 335 37.83 22.90 10.08
CA LEU A 335 37.46 21.62 10.68
C LEU A 335 38.22 21.39 11.99
N ALA A 336 37.51 20.95 13.02
CA ALA A 336 38.08 20.61 14.31
C ALA A 336 38.95 19.34 14.25
N ALA A 337 39.90 19.22 15.19
CA ALA A 337 40.58 17.96 15.42
C ALA A 337 39.64 16.96 16.12
N GLY A 338 39.80 15.66 15.84
CA GLY A 338 39.04 14.60 16.50
C GLY A 338 37.67 14.28 15.88
N LEU A 339 37.50 14.62 14.60
CA LEU A 339 36.35 14.15 13.82
C LEU A 339 36.30 12.62 13.79
N PRO A 340 35.09 12.02 13.79
CA PRO A 340 34.93 10.58 13.58
C PRO A 340 35.33 10.20 12.16
N GLU A 341 35.48 8.92 11.89
CA GLU A 341 35.48 8.41 10.52
C GLU A 341 34.15 8.75 9.86
N TYR A 342 34.20 9.35 8.68
CA TYR A 342 33.02 9.83 7.95
C TYR A 342 33.02 9.37 6.49
N ASP A 343 31.83 9.23 5.94
CA ASP A 343 31.64 8.82 4.56
C ASP A 343 31.60 10.04 3.62
N TYR A 344 30.98 11.14 4.09
CA TYR A 344 30.83 12.39 3.30
C TYR A 344 31.17 13.61 4.12
N LYS A 345 31.73 14.60 3.42
CA LYS A 345 32.01 15.94 3.94
C LYS A 345 31.26 16.95 3.09
N ILE A 346 30.38 17.79 3.73
CA ILE A 346 29.51 18.71 3.03
C ILE A 346 29.49 20.10 3.67
N SER A 347 29.07 21.10 2.90
CA SER A 347 28.49 22.34 3.43
C SER A 347 26.98 22.37 3.06
N ALA A 348 26.13 22.04 4.02
CA ALA A 348 24.69 22.14 3.79
C ALA A 348 24.25 23.58 3.48
N LYS A 349 25.02 24.59 3.91
CA LYS A 349 24.76 26.01 3.65
C LYS A 349 25.11 26.38 2.20
N ASP A 350 26.28 26.05 1.71
CA ASP A 350 26.75 26.46 0.38
C ASP A 350 26.38 25.44 -0.70
N GLY A 351 26.24 24.17 -0.34
CA GLY A 351 25.85 23.06 -1.20
C GLY A 351 26.98 22.14 -1.62
N ASP A 352 28.20 22.44 -1.19
CA ASP A 352 29.37 21.64 -1.53
C ASP A 352 29.25 20.23 -0.93
N GLY A 353 29.54 19.19 -1.73
CA GLY A 353 29.45 17.78 -1.35
C GLY A 353 28.02 17.24 -1.22
N VAL A 354 26.98 18.07 -1.34
CA VAL A 354 25.59 17.62 -1.23
C VAL A 354 25.14 16.83 -2.45
N PRO A 355 25.53 17.18 -3.70
CA PRO A 355 25.17 16.35 -4.86
C PRO A 355 25.71 14.93 -4.79
N GLU A 356 26.93 14.73 -4.29
CA GLU A 356 27.57 13.43 -4.12
C GLU A 356 26.85 12.60 -3.05
N LEU A 357 26.47 13.23 -1.94
CA LEU A 357 25.64 12.60 -0.90
C LEU A 357 24.28 12.21 -1.46
N GLU A 358 23.62 13.10 -2.21
CA GLU A 358 22.32 12.83 -2.82
C GLU A 358 22.38 11.65 -3.80
N ALA A 359 23.41 11.57 -4.62
CA ALA A 359 23.64 10.45 -5.54
C ALA A 359 23.82 9.12 -4.77
N ALA A 360 24.60 9.11 -3.69
CA ALA A 360 24.77 7.92 -2.88
C ALA A 360 23.48 7.45 -2.17
N LEU A 361 22.67 8.40 -1.69
CA LEU A 361 21.35 8.08 -1.14
C LEU A 361 20.42 7.48 -2.20
N ALA A 362 20.42 8.05 -3.40
CA ALA A 362 19.62 7.56 -4.54
C ALA A 362 20.05 6.15 -4.94
N ASP A 363 21.35 5.88 -5.02
CA ASP A 363 21.90 4.57 -5.35
C ASP A 363 21.56 3.53 -4.27
N PHE A 364 21.68 3.89 -2.98
CA PHE A 364 21.28 3.01 -1.88
C PHE A 364 19.82 2.60 -1.98
N ILE A 365 18.91 3.56 -2.19
CA ILE A 365 17.47 3.32 -2.29
C ILE A 365 17.15 2.48 -3.52
N SER A 366 17.73 2.81 -4.67
CA SER A 366 17.55 2.06 -5.92
C SER A 366 17.99 0.59 -5.78
N ASN A 367 19.17 0.35 -5.20
CA ASN A 367 19.69 -0.99 -4.98
C ASN A 367 18.84 -1.78 -4.00
N LYS A 368 18.33 -1.12 -2.93
CA LYS A 368 17.45 -1.75 -1.97
C LYS A 368 16.11 -2.13 -2.59
N ALA A 369 15.51 -1.26 -3.40
CA ALA A 369 14.29 -1.55 -4.14
C ALA A 369 14.48 -2.70 -5.14
N ALA A 370 15.64 -2.78 -5.80
CA ALA A 370 15.96 -3.84 -6.75
C ALA A 370 16.36 -5.18 -6.09
N SER A 371 16.53 -5.23 -4.78
CA SER A 371 16.95 -6.46 -4.07
C SER A 371 15.91 -7.59 -4.12
N VAL A 372 14.65 -7.29 -4.45
CA VAL A 372 13.57 -8.25 -4.64
C VAL A 372 12.92 -7.98 -6.00
N GLU A 373 13.04 -8.92 -6.92
CA GLU A 373 12.55 -8.75 -8.30
C GLU A 373 11.03 -8.62 -8.37
N ALA A 374 10.31 -9.36 -7.53
CA ALA A 374 8.86 -9.44 -7.58
C ALA A 374 8.26 -9.67 -6.19
N PRO A 375 8.19 -8.61 -5.34
CA PRO A 375 7.64 -8.77 -3.99
C PRO A 375 6.22 -9.32 -4.02
N VAL A 376 5.97 -10.35 -3.18
CA VAL A 376 4.63 -10.92 -2.97
C VAL A 376 3.94 -10.35 -1.74
N ILE A 377 4.65 -9.54 -0.94
CA ILE A 377 4.14 -8.83 0.23
C ILE A 377 4.20 -7.34 -0.08
N THR A 378 3.04 -6.71 -0.25
CA THR A 378 2.93 -5.28 -0.57
C THR A 378 2.29 -4.47 0.55
N ARG A 379 1.75 -5.16 1.57
CA ARG A 379 1.05 -4.54 2.71
C ARG A 379 1.33 -5.27 4.01
N ALA A 380 1.30 -4.54 5.13
CA ALA A 380 1.48 -5.10 6.47
C ALA A 380 0.48 -6.22 6.80
N ARG A 381 -0.76 -6.16 6.29
CA ARG A 381 -1.75 -7.23 6.48
C ARG A 381 -1.34 -8.55 5.82
N HIS A 382 -0.68 -8.49 4.63
CA HIS A 382 -0.17 -9.70 3.95
C HIS A 382 0.91 -10.34 4.82
N ARG A 383 1.86 -9.53 5.30
CA ARG A 383 2.94 -9.97 6.19
C ARG A 383 2.40 -10.62 7.46
N ALA A 384 1.45 -9.98 8.14
CA ALA A 384 0.85 -10.51 9.35
C ALA A 384 0.19 -11.88 9.11
N ARG A 385 -0.59 -12.02 8.03
CA ARG A 385 -1.24 -13.29 7.69
C ARG A 385 -0.24 -14.37 7.29
N LEU A 386 0.85 -14.02 6.61
CA LEU A 386 1.91 -14.98 6.30
C LEU A 386 2.67 -15.43 7.55
N VAL A 387 2.93 -14.53 8.50
CA VAL A 387 3.56 -14.87 9.79
C VAL A 387 2.67 -15.82 10.58
N ASP A 388 1.37 -15.53 10.68
CA ASP A 388 0.40 -16.40 11.35
C ASP A 388 0.33 -17.78 10.66
N GLY A 389 0.24 -17.79 9.33
CA GLY A 389 0.23 -19.02 8.54
C GLY A 389 1.51 -19.85 8.71
N LEU A 390 2.67 -19.19 8.69
CA LEU A 390 3.97 -19.84 8.89
C LEU A 390 4.07 -20.51 10.27
N ALA A 391 3.57 -19.86 11.32
CA ALA A 391 3.50 -20.46 12.66
C ALA A 391 2.68 -21.74 12.68
N CYS A 392 1.54 -21.78 11.98
CA CYS A 392 0.72 -22.98 11.81
C CYS A 392 1.48 -24.08 11.03
N LEU A 393 2.24 -23.72 9.98
CA LEU A 393 3.03 -24.68 9.21
C LEU A 393 4.12 -25.34 10.05
N PHE A 394 4.81 -24.57 10.91
CA PHE A 394 5.77 -25.12 11.86
C PHE A 394 5.09 -26.08 12.84
N ALA A 395 3.96 -25.70 13.43
CA ALA A 395 3.20 -26.53 14.36
C ALA A 395 2.77 -27.85 13.70
N ALA A 396 2.25 -27.79 12.46
CA ALA A 396 1.85 -28.98 11.70
C ALA A 396 3.04 -29.94 11.44
N ARG A 397 4.18 -29.37 11.02
CA ARG A 397 5.39 -30.16 10.79
C ARG A 397 5.87 -30.83 12.09
N ASP A 398 5.99 -30.06 13.15
CA ASP A 398 6.49 -30.54 14.45
C ASP A 398 5.55 -31.62 15.03
N ALA A 399 4.23 -31.47 14.87
CA ALA A 399 3.25 -32.49 15.28
C ALA A 399 3.47 -33.84 14.54
N LEU A 400 3.77 -33.80 13.24
CA LEU A 400 4.07 -35.00 12.45
C LEU A 400 5.44 -35.59 12.80
N GLU A 401 6.48 -34.77 13.02
CA GLU A 401 7.82 -35.24 13.38
C GLU A 401 7.86 -35.86 14.78
N LEU A 402 7.13 -35.32 15.74
CA LEU A 402 7.05 -35.80 17.11
C LEU A 402 6.04 -36.94 17.28
N GLY A 403 5.22 -37.23 16.28
CA GLY A 403 4.17 -38.25 16.35
C GLY A 403 3.06 -37.90 17.38
N THR A 404 2.82 -36.61 17.62
CA THR A 404 1.81 -36.16 18.60
C THR A 404 0.36 -36.26 18.11
N GLY A 405 0.15 -36.59 16.85
CA GLY A 405 -1.14 -36.89 16.25
C GLY A 405 -1.34 -36.15 14.91
N PRO A 406 -1.69 -36.89 13.84
CA PRO A 406 -1.95 -36.31 12.53
C PRO A 406 -3.18 -35.38 12.53
N GLU A 407 -4.14 -35.57 13.45
CA GLU A 407 -5.32 -34.71 13.60
C GLU A 407 -4.94 -33.27 13.95
N LEU A 408 -3.95 -33.07 14.84
CA LEU A 408 -3.45 -31.73 15.18
C LEU A 408 -2.76 -31.10 13.98
N ALA A 409 -1.93 -31.85 13.26
CA ALA A 409 -1.31 -31.36 12.04
C ALA A 409 -2.34 -30.98 10.97
N ALA A 410 -3.43 -31.73 10.82
CA ALA A 410 -4.51 -31.41 9.90
C ALA A 410 -5.18 -30.07 10.26
N GLU A 411 -5.46 -29.83 11.55
CA GLU A 411 -6.08 -28.57 11.98
C GLU A 411 -5.14 -27.37 11.78
N ASP A 412 -3.85 -27.52 12.08
CA ASP A 412 -2.86 -26.46 11.82
C ASP A 412 -2.73 -26.14 10.33
N VAL A 413 -2.76 -27.15 9.45
CA VAL A 413 -2.77 -26.92 7.99
C VAL A 413 -4.07 -26.22 7.55
N ARG A 414 -5.24 -26.57 8.11
CA ARG A 414 -6.49 -25.85 7.84
C ARG A 414 -6.41 -24.37 8.25
N LEU A 415 -5.80 -24.09 9.40
CA LEU A 415 -5.58 -22.72 9.85
C LEU A 415 -4.65 -21.97 8.89
N ALA A 416 -3.55 -22.57 8.45
CA ALA A 416 -2.65 -21.98 7.46
C ALA A 416 -3.38 -21.67 6.14
N ILE A 417 -4.22 -22.57 5.64
CA ILE A 417 -5.06 -22.32 4.44
C ILE A 417 -5.98 -21.12 4.65
N ARG A 418 -6.58 -20.96 5.84
CA ARG A 418 -7.43 -19.79 6.17
C ARG A 418 -6.63 -18.49 6.18
N HIS A 419 -5.43 -18.48 6.77
CA HIS A 419 -4.56 -17.30 6.79
C HIS A 419 -4.19 -16.85 5.38
N LEU A 420 -3.78 -17.77 4.50
CA LEU A 420 -3.49 -17.45 3.09
C LEU A 420 -4.76 -17.01 2.34
N GLY A 421 -5.89 -17.68 2.58
CA GLY A 421 -7.17 -17.31 1.98
C GLY A 421 -7.64 -15.92 2.36
N ALA A 422 -7.35 -15.45 3.57
CA ALA A 422 -7.67 -14.10 4.03
C ALA A 422 -6.86 -13.01 3.32
N ILE A 423 -5.70 -13.33 2.74
CA ILE A 423 -4.92 -12.37 1.95
C ILE A 423 -5.65 -12.02 0.66
N VAL A 424 -6.09 -13.01 -0.09
CA VAL A 424 -6.81 -12.83 -1.38
C VAL A 424 -8.31 -12.57 -1.20
N GLY A 425 -8.82 -12.69 0.02
CA GLY A 425 -10.22 -12.37 0.29
C GLY A 425 -11.18 -13.55 0.11
N SER A 426 -10.69 -14.80 0.07
CA SER A 426 -11.55 -15.98 -0.10
C SER A 426 -12.22 -16.44 1.20
N VAL A 427 -11.72 -16.02 2.38
CA VAL A 427 -12.24 -16.43 3.71
C VAL A 427 -12.02 -15.32 4.74
N GLY A 428 -13.03 -15.06 5.60
CA GLY A 428 -12.85 -14.27 6.84
C GLY A 428 -12.46 -12.81 6.64
N VAL A 429 -13.00 -12.15 5.64
CA VAL A 429 -12.59 -10.79 5.23
C VAL A 429 -13.49 -9.66 5.73
N GLU A 430 -14.63 -9.96 6.36
CA GLU A 430 -15.62 -8.95 6.74
C GLU A 430 -15.00 -7.81 7.57
N ASP A 431 -14.13 -8.13 8.52
CA ASP A 431 -13.42 -7.15 9.37
C ASP A 431 -12.40 -6.30 8.60
N VAL A 432 -11.90 -6.80 7.46
CA VAL A 432 -10.85 -6.15 6.67
C VAL A 432 -11.42 -5.30 5.55
N LEU A 433 -12.59 -5.68 4.99
CA LEU A 433 -13.20 -4.98 3.86
C LEU A 433 -13.43 -3.50 4.16
N GLY A 434 -13.99 -3.17 5.33
CA GLY A 434 -14.22 -1.79 5.74
C GLY A 434 -12.92 -0.97 5.75
N ALA A 435 -11.84 -1.51 6.28
CA ALA A 435 -10.54 -0.83 6.36
C ALA A 435 -9.88 -0.67 4.97
N VAL A 436 -9.99 -1.67 4.11
CA VAL A 436 -9.42 -1.63 2.75
C VAL A 436 -10.17 -0.61 1.90
N PHE A 437 -11.52 -0.70 1.83
CA PHE A 437 -12.30 0.16 0.93
C PHE A 437 -12.44 1.60 1.43
N SER A 438 -12.36 1.86 2.74
CA SER A 438 -12.37 3.25 3.26
C SER A 438 -11.16 4.09 2.83
N GLN A 439 -10.06 3.47 2.39
CA GLN A 439 -8.89 4.17 1.85
C GLN A 439 -9.08 4.64 0.40
N PHE A 440 -10.10 4.15 -0.29
CA PHE A 440 -10.36 4.53 -1.67
C PHE A 440 -11.05 5.90 -1.78
N CYS A 441 -10.83 6.57 -2.90
CA CYS A 441 -11.62 7.75 -3.25
C CYS A 441 -13.08 7.37 -3.56
N ILE A 442 -14.02 8.30 -3.32
CA ILE A 442 -15.40 8.19 -3.80
C ILE A 442 -15.37 8.12 -5.32
N GLY A 443 -16.12 7.18 -5.92
CA GLY A 443 -16.16 6.97 -7.37
C GLY A 443 -15.28 5.85 -7.90
N LYS A 444 -14.59 5.14 -6.96
CA LYS A 444 -13.75 3.96 -7.25
C LYS A 444 -14.32 2.71 -6.62
#